data_97f7d1f70dc87ec92bdbd85a5f33c8e5
#
_entry.id   97f7d1f70dc87ec92bdbd85a5f33c8e5
#
_cell.length_a   1.000
_cell.length_b   1.000
_cell.length_c   1.000
_cell.angle_alpha   90.00
_cell.angle_beta   90.00
_cell.angle_gamma   90.00
#
_symmetry.space_group_name_H-M   'P 1'
#
loop_
_entity.id
_entity.type
_entity.pdbx_description
1 polymer ?
#
loop_
_entity_poly.entity_id
_entity_poly.type
_entity_poly.pdbx_seq_one_letter_code
_entity_poly.pdbx_strand_id
1 'polypeptide(L)'
;MSVGLLRTLVQNQVVTVEQAEHYYKESQAGKEVLPMLFSDGIISPKSLAALIARVFSYSVLDLSHYPRHRVLMGVLTEEQMVEFRCVPIFRRDDKVFFAVSDPTQMPQIQKTVFASGISVELVIVEDDQLAGLLEWVGSRSTSLLQEISEEQEEQESHTLYIDNEEAEDGPVPRFIHKTLSDALRSGASDIHFEFYEHNARIRFRVDGQLREVVQPPVAVRGQLASRIKVMSRLDISEKRIPQDGRMQLTFQKGGKPVDFRVSTLPTLFGEKVVMRILNSDAASLNIDQLGFEPFQKKLLLDAIHRPYGMVLVTGPTGSGKTVSLYTCLNILNTESVNIATAEDPAEINLPGINQVNVNEKQGLTFAAALKSFLRQDPDIIMVGEIRDLETADIAIKAAQTGHMVFSTLHTNNAPATLSRMLNMGVAPFNIASSVSLIMAQRLLRRLCPSCKQEVARPPVSALKEAGFTDEDLAKDWKLYRAVGCDRCRGKGYKGRAGVYEVMPISEEMQRVIMNHGTEVDIMDVAYKEGMVDLRRSGLLKVMQGITSLEEVTANTND
;
A
#
# COMPACT_ATOMS: atom_id res chain seq x y z
N MET A 1 14.84 -34.69 -11.78
CA MET A 1 13.73 -35.53 -11.25
C MET A 1 14.03 -37.00 -11.49
N SER A 2 13.73 -37.88 -10.56
CA SER A 2 14.25 -39.22 -10.57
C SER A 2 13.44 -40.15 -11.44
N VAL A 3 14.15 -41.01 -12.18
CA VAL A 3 13.61 -42.21 -12.89
C VAL A 3 12.71 -43.04 -11.94
N GLY A 4 12.94 -42.93 -10.62
CA GLY A 4 12.20 -43.64 -9.57
C GLY A 4 10.71 -43.31 -9.52
N LEU A 5 10.34 -42.04 -9.61
CA LEU A 5 8.94 -41.64 -9.57
C LEU A 5 8.18 -42.15 -10.81
N LEU A 6 8.69 -41.92 -12.01
CA LEU A 6 8.07 -42.43 -13.24
C LEU A 6 7.90 -43.95 -13.22
N ARG A 7 8.89 -44.68 -12.73
CA ARG A 7 8.80 -46.14 -12.56
C ARG A 7 7.68 -46.55 -11.60
N THR A 8 7.55 -45.82 -10.49
CA THR A 8 6.46 -46.04 -9.51
C THR A 8 5.08 -45.78 -10.13
N LEU A 9 4.96 -44.74 -10.94
CA LEU A 9 3.70 -44.42 -11.63
C LEU A 9 3.31 -45.49 -12.67
N VAL A 10 4.31 -46.03 -13.41
CA VAL A 10 4.09 -47.14 -14.34
C VAL A 10 3.67 -48.42 -13.59
N GLN A 11 4.33 -48.75 -12.49
CA GLN A 11 3.99 -49.93 -11.68
C GLN A 11 2.58 -49.88 -11.10
N ASN A 12 2.09 -48.68 -10.80
CA ASN A 12 0.75 -48.46 -10.29
C ASN A 12 -0.29 -48.14 -11.40
N GLN A 13 0.07 -48.32 -12.67
CA GLN A 13 -0.81 -48.16 -13.83
C GLN A 13 -1.41 -46.76 -13.98
N VAL A 14 -0.70 -45.72 -13.47
CA VAL A 14 -1.09 -44.32 -13.61
C VAL A 14 -0.66 -43.76 -14.96
N VAL A 15 0.50 -44.21 -15.45
CA VAL A 15 1.03 -43.86 -16.77
C VAL A 15 1.44 -45.11 -17.51
N THR A 16 1.35 -45.12 -18.83
CA THR A 16 1.87 -46.20 -19.67
C THR A 16 3.42 -46.07 -19.79
N VAL A 17 4.06 -47.18 -20.24
CA VAL A 17 5.50 -47.15 -20.46
C VAL A 17 5.89 -46.09 -21.51
N GLU A 18 5.09 -45.96 -22.58
CA GLU A 18 5.31 -44.99 -23.65
C GLU A 18 5.19 -43.54 -23.14
N GLN A 19 4.19 -43.27 -22.29
CA GLN A 19 4.03 -41.95 -21.64
C GLN A 19 5.21 -41.68 -20.70
N ALA A 20 5.66 -42.65 -19.91
CA ALA A 20 6.80 -42.49 -19.02
C ALA A 20 8.08 -42.18 -19.77
N GLU A 21 8.30 -42.83 -20.93
CA GLU A 21 9.46 -42.54 -21.81
C GLU A 21 9.37 -41.11 -22.39
N HIS A 22 8.17 -40.65 -22.75
CA HIS A 22 7.96 -39.30 -23.22
C HIS A 22 8.32 -38.27 -22.14
N TYR A 23 7.74 -38.38 -20.93
CA TYR A 23 8.05 -37.48 -19.81
C TYR A 23 9.53 -37.54 -19.39
N TYR A 24 10.15 -38.70 -19.50
CA TYR A 24 11.59 -38.83 -19.23
C TYR A 24 12.42 -38.03 -20.24
N LYS A 25 12.11 -38.12 -21.55
CA LYS A 25 12.80 -37.33 -22.58
C LYS A 25 12.62 -35.81 -22.37
N GLU A 26 11.42 -35.38 -22.03
CA GLU A 26 11.15 -33.99 -21.74
C GLU A 26 11.93 -33.52 -20.49
N SER A 27 12.09 -34.38 -19.48
CA SER A 27 12.89 -34.04 -18.29
C SER A 27 14.38 -33.87 -18.60
N GLN A 28 14.91 -34.60 -19.56
CA GLN A 28 16.28 -34.43 -20.04
C GLN A 28 16.47 -33.10 -20.79
N ALA A 29 15.40 -32.55 -21.34
CA ALA A 29 15.34 -31.21 -21.95
C ALA A 29 15.13 -30.07 -20.94
N GLY A 30 15.17 -30.37 -19.63
CA GLY A 30 15.04 -29.37 -18.54
C GLY A 30 13.62 -29.03 -18.11
N LYS A 31 12.59 -29.76 -18.58
CA LYS A 31 11.21 -29.54 -18.15
C LYS A 31 10.87 -30.32 -16.88
N GLU A 32 10.04 -29.74 -16.02
CA GLU A 32 9.58 -30.40 -14.80
C GLU A 32 8.44 -31.38 -15.10
N VAL A 33 8.60 -32.65 -14.67
CA VAL A 33 7.64 -33.74 -14.98
C VAL A 33 6.32 -33.60 -14.22
N LEU A 34 6.34 -33.19 -12.95
CA LEU A 34 5.11 -33.10 -12.15
C LEU A 34 4.10 -32.07 -12.71
N PRO A 35 4.51 -30.85 -13.02
CA PRO A 35 3.60 -29.90 -13.68
C PRO A 35 3.04 -30.41 -15.00
N MET A 36 3.81 -31.17 -15.79
CA MET A 36 3.35 -31.75 -17.05
C MET A 36 2.28 -32.83 -16.81
N LEU A 37 2.50 -33.75 -15.86
CA LEU A 37 1.50 -34.76 -15.48
C LEU A 37 0.18 -34.16 -15.01
N PHE A 38 0.24 -33.01 -14.33
CA PHE A 38 -0.94 -32.30 -13.85
C PHE A 38 -1.65 -31.55 -14.98
N SER A 39 -0.90 -30.88 -15.87
CA SER A 39 -1.47 -30.15 -17.02
C SER A 39 -2.13 -31.09 -18.02
N ASP A 40 -1.56 -32.26 -18.23
CA ASP A 40 -2.11 -33.30 -19.12
C ASP A 40 -3.28 -34.06 -18.50
N GLY A 41 -3.64 -33.74 -17.25
CA GLY A 41 -4.78 -34.36 -16.54
C GLY A 41 -4.57 -35.82 -16.18
N ILE A 42 -3.33 -36.33 -16.20
CA ILE A 42 -2.99 -37.73 -15.89
C ILE A 42 -3.28 -38.07 -14.43
N ILE A 43 -2.93 -37.15 -13.52
CA ILE A 43 -3.16 -37.30 -12.08
C ILE A 43 -3.28 -35.92 -11.43
N SER A 44 -4.10 -35.80 -10.36
CA SER A 44 -4.13 -34.56 -9.57
C SER A 44 -3.05 -34.55 -8.49
N PRO A 45 -2.56 -33.37 -8.02
CA PRO A 45 -1.61 -33.25 -6.91
C PRO A 45 -2.01 -34.05 -5.67
N LYS A 46 -3.28 -33.98 -5.30
CA LYS A 46 -3.86 -34.72 -4.17
C LYS A 46 -3.85 -36.23 -4.36
N SER A 47 -4.20 -36.70 -5.57
CA SER A 47 -4.19 -38.14 -5.89
C SER A 47 -2.78 -38.69 -5.93
N LEU A 48 -1.83 -37.90 -6.42
CA LEU A 48 -0.41 -38.24 -6.42
C LEU A 48 0.14 -38.39 -4.99
N ALA A 49 -0.12 -37.42 -4.13
CA ALA A 49 0.31 -37.46 -2.73
C ALA A 49 -0.24 -38.70 -2.00
N ALA A 50 -1.53 -39.01 -2.19
CA ALA A 50 -2.16 -40.20 -1.62
C ALA A 50 -1.55 -41.53 -2.15
N LEU A 51 -1.25 -41.60 -3.45
CA LEU A 51 -0.61 -42.76 -4.06
C LEU A 51 0.80 -42.99 -3.50
N ILE A 52 1.62 -41.94 -3.48
CA ILE A 52 3.00 -41.99 -2.99
C ILE A 52 3.04 -42.37 -1.51
N ALA A 53 2.20 -41.76 -0.69
CA ALA A 53 2.10 -42.07 0.74
C ALA A 53 1.79 -43.55 0.99
N ARG A 54 0.87 -44.11 0.21
CA ARG A 54 0.51 -45.54 0.27
C ARG A 54 1.64 -46.45 -0.18
N VAL A 55 2.31 -46.13 -1.30
CA VAL A 55 3.37 -46.98 -1.88
C VAL A 55 4.62 -46.97 -1.02
N PHE A 56 5.02 -45.83 -0.49
CA PHE A 56 6.25 -45.67 0.30
C PHE A 56 6.01 -45.68 1.82
N SER A 57 4.77 -45.83 2.27
CA SER A 57 4.40 -45.86 3.70
C SER A 57 4.79 -44.58 4.46
N TYR A 58 4.68 -43.42 3.81
CA TYR A 58 4.87 -42.12 4.46
C TYR A 58 3.55 -41.49 4.90
N SER A 59 3.64 -40.58 5.88
CA SER A 59 2.50 -39.75 6.30
C SER A 59 2.25 -38.61 5.31
N VAL A 60 0.98 -38.23 5.12
CA VAL A 60 0.59 -37.05 4.34
C VAL A 60 0.35 -35.88 5.29
N LEU A 61 0.84 -34.69 4.92
CA LEU A 61 0.59 -33.45 5.62
C LEU A 61 -0.04 -32.43 4.68
N ASP A 62 -1.07 -31.77 5.14
CA ASP A 62 -1.67 -30.62 4.45
C ASP A 62 -0.94 -29.34 4.83
N LEU A 63 -0.35 -28.66 3.84
CA LEU A 63 0.38 -27.39 4.03
C LEU A 63 -0.49 -26.16 3.74
N SER A 64 -1.77 -26.30 3.40
CA SER A 64 -2.64 -25.18 3.03
C SER A 64 -2.69 -24.07 4.09
N HIS A 65 -2.57 -24.43 5.36
CA HIS A 65 -2.55 -23.52 6.49
C HIS A 65 -1.22 -23.54 7.27
N TYR A 66 -0.16 -24.11 6.68
CA TYR A 66 1.13 -24.19 7.35
C TYR A 66 1.75 -22.79 7.53
N PRO A 67 2.13 -22.38 8.76
CA PRO A 67 2.70 -21.07 9.00
C PRO A 67 4.11 -20.97 8.41
N ARG A 68 4.29 -20.14 7.38
CA ARG A 68 5.55 -19.99 6.64
C ARG A 68 6.76 -19.67 7.52
N HIS A 69 6.56 -18.94 8.62
CA HIS A 69 7.63 -18.62 9.58
C HIS A 69 8.16 -19.83 10.36
N ARG A 70 7.52 -20.99 10.29
CA ARG A 70 7.96 -22.24 10.93
C ARG A 70 8.86 -23.09 10.03
N VAL A 71 9.11 -22.70 8.80
CA VAL A 71 10.12 -23.35 7.95
C VAL A 71 11.47 -23.21 8.62
N LEU A 72 12.18 -24.34 8.76
CA LEU A 72 13.48 -24.38 9.43
C LEU A 72 14.57 -23.91 8.46
N MET A 73 14.80 -22.60 8.43
CA MET A 73 15.87 -22.03 7.64
C MET A 73 17.23 -22.39 8.27
N GLY A 74 18.26 -22.59 7.43
CA GLY A 74 19.60 -22.98 7.89
C GLY A 74 19.87 -24.49 7.99
N VAL A 75 18.86 -25.35 7.71
CA VAL A 75 19.06 -26.80 7.54
C VAL A 75 19.52 -27.13 6.13
N LEU A 76 18.95 -26.45 5.16
CA LEU A 76 19.34 -26.41 3.74
C LEU A 76 19.39 -24.95 3.29
N THR A 77 20.19 -24.66 2.26
CA THR A 77 20.13 -23.37 1.59
C THR A 77 18.83 -23.22 0.80
N GLU A 78 18.41 -21.99 0.50
CA GLU A 78 17.22 -21.75 -0.32
C GLU A 78 17.32 -22.40 -1.70
N GLU A 79 18.51 -22.35 -2.31
CA GLU A 79 18.80 -23.01 -3.58
C GLU A 79 18.65 -24.53 -3.49
N GLN A 80 19.16 -25.13 -2.41
CA GLN A 80 19.04 -26.57 -2.17
C GLN A 80 17.59 -27.00 -1.94
N MET A 81 16.80 -26.17 -1.22
CA MET A 81 15.37 -26.44 -1.04
C MET A 81 14.62 -26.43 -2.36
N VAL A 82 14.94 -25.49 -3.26
CA VAL A 82 14.34 -25.40 -4.59
C VAL A 82 14.83 -26.55 -5.49
N GLU A 83 16.14 -26.80 -5.52
CA GLU A 83 16.76 -27.87 -6.35
C GLU A 83 16.22 -29.26 -5.99
N PHE A 84 16.15 -29.56 -4.69
CA PHE A 84 15.66 -30.86 -4.21
C PHE A 84 14.13 -30.91 -4.06
N ARG A 85 13.44 -29.82 -4.36
CA ARG A 85 11.98 -29.66 -4.16
C ARG A 85 11.55 -30.19 -2.78
N CYS A 86 12.21 -29.70 -1.73
CA CYS A 86 11.92 -30.09 -0.35
C CYS A 86 12.01 -28.90 0.59
N VAL A 87 11.22 -28.92 1.65
CA VAL A 87 11.22 -27.86 2.67
C VAL A 87 11.28 -28.50 4.05
N PRO A 88 12.28 -28.15 4.90
CA PRO A 88 12.34 -28.60 6.27
C PRO A 88 11.28 -27.88 7.09
N ILE A 89 10.28 -28.64 7.62
CA ILE A 89 9.07 -28.07 8.22
C ILE A 89 9.08 -28.14 9.75
N PHE A 90 9.65 -29.16 10.32
CA PHE A 90 9.79 -29.19 11.78
C PHE A 90 10.91 -30.12 12.26
N ARG A 91 11.40 -29.93 13.49
CA ARG A 91 12.47 -30.72 14.09
C ARG A 91 11.98 -31.33 15.40
N ARG A 92 12.34 -32.60 15.61
CA ARG A 92 12.12 -33.31 16.86
C ARG A 92 13.38 -34.10 17.21
N ASP A 93 14.05 -33.71 18.28
CA ASP A 93 15.35 -34.25 18.66
C ASP A 93 16.37 -34.11 17.52
N ASP A 94 17.00 -35.20 17.10
CA ASP A 94 17.96 -35.25 15.98
C ASP A 94 17.29 -35.44 14.61
N LYS A 95 15.95 -35.52 14.56
CA LYS A 95 15.19 -35.75 13.34
C LYS A 95 14.63 -34.45 12.80
N VAL A 96 14.83 -34.20 11.52
CA VAL A 96 14.18 -33.11 10.78
C VAL A 96 13.24 -33.70 9.75
N PHE A 97 12.02 -33.18 9.73
CA PHE A 97 10.96 -33.60 8.82
C PHE A 97 10.94 -32.66 7.62
N PHE A 98 11.08 -33.27 6.44
CA PHE A 98 11.08 -32.59 5.17
C PHE A 98 9.78 -32.84 4.41
N ALA A 99 9.09 -31.78 4.04
CA ALA A 99 7.97 -31.83 3.12
C ALA A 99 8.47 -32.04 1.69
N VAL A 100 7.98 -33.10 1.04
CA VAL A 100 8.34 -33.46 -0.35
C VAL A 100 7.12 -33.94 -1.11
N SER A 101 7.12 -33.75 -2.42
CA SER A 101 6.14 -34.36 -3.34
C SER A 101 6.71 -35.63 -4.02
N ASP A 102 8.04 -35.80 -4.04
CA ASP A 102 8.75 -36.95 -4.58
C ASP A 102 9.76 -37.49 -3.54
N PRO A 103 9.45 -38.62 -2.86
CA PRO A 103 10.35 -39.20 -1.85
C PRO A 103 11.61 -39.85 -2.44
N THR A 104 11.69 -40.03 -3.75
CA THR A 104 12.87 -40.62 -4.42
C THR A 104 14.10 -39.69 -4.38
N GLN A 105 13.92 -38.44 -3.95
CA GLN A 105 14.98 -37.47 -3.68
C GLN A 105 15.68 -37.68 -2.31
N MET A 106 15.12 -38.53 -1.44
CA MET A 106 15.65 -38.75 -0.08
C MET A 106 17.18 -38.97 -0.01
N PRO A 107 17.82 -39.77 -0.90
CA PRO A 107 19.29 -40.00 -0.85
C PRO A 107 20.11 -38.71 -1.06
N GLN A 108 19.61 -37.78 -1.87
CA GLN A 108 20.28 -36.50 -2.11
C GLN A 108 20.15 -35.57 -0.88
N ILE A 109 18.95 -35.48 -0.30
CA ILE A 109 18.71 -34.72 0.93
C ILE A 109 19.58 -35.25 2.06
N GLN A 110 19.59 -36.57 2.28
CA GLN A 110 20.43 -37.22 3.30
C GLN A 110 21.92 -36.92 3.13
N LYS A 111 22.43 -37.03 1.89
CA LYS A 111 23.84 -36.74 1.59
C LYS A 111 24.21 -35.31 1.95
N THR A 112 23.32 -34.36 1.67
CA THR A 112 23.55 -32.92 1.90
C THR A 112 23.57 -32.58 3.38
N VAL A 113 22.65 -33.14 4.20
CA VAL A 113 22.59 -32.86 5.63
C VAL A 113 23.43 -33.80 6.49
N PHE A 114 24.13 -34.78 5.90
CA PHE A 114 24.90 -35.77 6.63
C PHE A 114 25.97 -35.17 7.54
N ALA A 115 26.66 -34.13 7.07
CA ALA A 115 27.70 -33.44 7.85
C ALA A 115 27.16 -32.72 9.09
N SER A 116 25.88 -32.38 9.12
CA SER A 116 25.21 -31.67 10.23
C SER A 116 24.67 -32.63 11.30
N GLY A 117 24.87 -33.96 11.16
CA GLY A 117 24.38 -34.95 12.13
C GLY A 117 22.85 -35.06 12.23
N ILE A 118 22.12 -34.56 11.24
CA ILE A 118 20.66 -34.52 11.19
C ILE A 118 20.12 -35.82 10.56
N SER A 119 19.16 -36.44 11.20
CA SER A 119 18.40 -37.56 10.64
C SER A 119 17.22 -37.06 9.83
N VAL A 120 17.09 -37.50 8.57
CA VAL A 120 16.05 -37.09 7.63
C VAL A 120 14.83 -37.99 7.76
N GLU A 121 13.66 -37.37 7.98
CA GLU A 121 12.35 -38.02 7.87
C GLU A 121 11.54 -37.28 6.79
N LEU A 122 10.82 -38.03 5.96
CA LEU A 122 10.01 -37.44 4.90
C LEU A 122 8.52 -37.43 5.25
N VAL A 123 7.87 -36.34 4.85
CA VAL A 123 6.40 -36.20 4.91
C VAL A 123 5.92 -35.83 3.51
N ILE A 124 4.94 -36.55 3.01
CA ILE A 124 4.39 -36.29 1.68
C ILE A 124 3.39 -35.15 1.74
N VAL A 125 3.47 -34.27 0.77
CA VAL A 125 2.58 -33.12 0.62
C VAL A 125 2.09 -32.99 -0.82
N GLU A 126 0.99 -32.26 -1.01
CA GLU A 126 0.49 -31.95 -2.35
C GLU A 126 1.50 -31.01 -3.06
N ASP A 127 1.82 -31.28 -4.32
CA ASP A 127 2.89 -30.57 -5.04
C ASP A 127 2.58 -29.08 -5.27
N ASP A 128 1.34 -28.71 -5.45
CA ASP A 128 0.88 -27.32 -5.57
C ASP A 128 1.10 -26.52 -4.26
N GLN A 129 0.87 -27.15 -3.11
CA GLN A 129 1.13 -26.57 -1.80
C GLN A 129 2.65 -26.43 -1.56
N LEU A 130 3.42 -27.44 -1.93
CA LEU A 130 4.89 -27.42 -1.86
C LEU A 130 5.47 -26.34 -2.77
N ALA A 131 4.99 -26.25 -4.00
CA ALA A 131 5.42 -25.22 -4.97
C ALA A 131 5.18 -23.81 -4.44
N GLY A 132 4.02 -23.54 -3.82
CA GLY A 132 3.73 -22.25 -3.19
C GLY A 132 4.66 -21.92 -2.01
N LEU A 133 5.13 -22.94 -1.28
CA LEU A 133 6.08 -22.77 -0.18
C LEU A 133 7.51 -22.56 -0.70
N LEU A 134 7.92 -23.27 -1.74
CA LEU A 134 9.21 -23.11 -2.42
C LEU A 134 9.31 -21.74 -3.13
N GLU A 135 8.24 -21.28 -3.76
CA GLU A 135 8.19 -19.92 -4.34
C GLU A 135 8.38 -18.86 -3.26
N TRP A 136 7.76 -19.06 -2.09
CA TRP A 136 7.98 -18.17 -0.96
C TRP A 136 9.41 -18.24 -0.43
N VAL A 137 10.02 -19.42 -0.32
CA VAL A 137 11.42 -19.61 0.08
C VAL A 137 12.35 -18.92 -0.92
N GLY A 138 12.20 -19.16 -2.21
CA GLY A 138 13.03 -18.55 -3.25
C GLY A 138 12.82 -17.03 -3.43
N SER A 139 11.68 -16.51 -2.99
CA SER A 139 11.42 -15.06 -2.98
C SER A 139 12.05 -14.34 -1.79
N ARG A 140 12.59 -15.05 -0.81
CA ARG A 140 13.29 -14.44 0.33
C ARG A 140 14.63 -13.89 -0.13
N SER A 141 14.91 -12.67 0.30
CA SER A 141 16.18 -11.99 -0.02
C SER A 141 17.35 -12.47 0.85
N THR A 142 17.24 -13.63 1.50
CA THR A 142 18.17 -14.11 2.52
C THR A 142 19.51 -14.54 1.91
N SER A 143 19.50 -15.12 0.70
CA SER A 143 20.76 -15.47 0.00
C SER A 143 21.62 -14.24 -0.28
N LEU A 144 21.00 -13.14 -0.73
CA LEU A 144 21.72 -11.86 -0.95
C LEU A 144 22.27 -11.25 0.34
N LEU A 145 21.62 -11.51 1.47
CA LEU A 145 22.05 -11.00 2.78
C LEU A 145 23.14 -11.85 3.43
N GLN A 146 23.21 -13.15 3.11
CA GLN A 146 24.33 -14.01 3.49
C GLN A 146 25.61 -13.63 2.74
N GLU A 147 25.54 -13.39 1.43
CA GLU A 147 26.64 -12.84 0.64
C GLU A 147 27.21 -11.55 1.25
N ILE A 148 26.31 -10.65 1.76
CA ILE A 148 26.73 -9.42 2.43
C ILE A 148 27.47 -9.71 3.74
N SER A 149 27.06 -10.73 4.50
CA SER A 149 27.71 -11.09 5.78
C SER A 149 29.09 -11.69 5.56
N GLU A 150 29.24 -12.53 4.54
CA GLU A 150 30.51 -13.18 4.18
C GLU A 150 31.52 -12.15 3.62
N GLU A 151 31.06 -11.20 2.78
CA GLU A 151 31.90 -10.09 2.28
C GLU A 151 32.37 -9.13 3.39
N GLN A 152 31.64 -9.02 4.53
CA GLN A 152 32.09 -8.20 5.66
C GLN A 152 33.24 -8.84 6.44
N GLU A 153 33.26 -10.16 6.60
CA GLU A 153 34.36 -10.87 7.26
C GLU A 153 35.66 -10.80 6.43
N GLU A 154 35.56 -10.70 5.10
CA GLU A 154 36.73 -10.50 4.21
C GLU A 154 37.16 -9.03 4.11
N GLN A 155 36.24 -8.03 4.26
CA GLN A 155 36.53 -6.61 4.09
C GLN A 155 37.04 -5.90 5.36
N GLU A 156 36.94 -6.48 6.55
CA GLU A 156 37.62 -5.92 7.73
C GLU A 156 39.17 -5.92 7.58
N SER A 157 39.69 -6.58 6.55
CA SER A 157 41.13 -6.64 6.26
C SER A 157 41.66 -5.67 5.19
N HIS A 158 40.82 -4.98 4.42
CA HIS A 158 41.29 -4.02 3.40
C HIS A 158 40.40 -2.77 3.27
N THR A 159 40.97 -1.63 3.63
CA THR A 159 40.38 -0.27 3.46
C THR A 159 40.72 0.29 2.07
N LEU A 160 39.74 0.95 1.44
CA LEU A 160 39.83 2.04 0.47
C LEU A 160 39.58 1.81 -1.04
N TYR A 161 38.71 2.72 -1.51
CA TYR A 161 38.39 3.17 -2.87
C TYR A 161 37.36 2.35 -3.67
N ILE A 162 36.16 2.98 -3.78
CA ILE A 162 35.08 2.51 -4.66
C ILE A 162 34.95 3.50 -5.82
N ASP A 163 35.18 3.01 -7.03
CA ASP A 163 34.86 3.70 -8.27
C ASP A 163 33.36 3.53 -8.57
N ASN A 164 32.70 4.59 -9.06
CA ASN A 164 31.23 4.71 -9.07
C ASN A 164 30.48 3.78 -10.04
N GLU A 165 31.15 3.03 -10.90
CA GLU A 165 30.50 2.12 -11.86
C GLU A 165 30.35 0.67 -11.36
N GLU A 166 31.21 0.20 -10.44
CA GLU A 166 31.12 -1.15 -9.84
C GLU A 166 30.16 -1.22 -8.63
N ALA A 167 29.80 -0.08 -8.04
CA ALA A 167 28.93 0.01 -6.87
C ALA A 167 27.43 -0.27 -7.14
N GLU A 168 27.03 -0.40 -8.40
CA GLU A 168 25.64 -0.74 -8.75
C GLU A 168 25.34 -2.24 -8.70
N ASP A 169 26.36 -3.09 -8.72
CA ASP A 169 26.22 -4.57 -8.80
C ASP A 169 26.36 -5.31 -7.45
N GLY A 170 26.57 -4.60 -6.34
CA GLY A 170 26.72 -5.22 -5.02
C GLY A 170 25.42 -5.80 -4.44
N PRO A 171 25.54 -6.72 -3.43
CA PRO A 171 24.37 -7.38 -2.82
C PRO A 171 23.42 -6.42 -2.13
N VAL A 172 23.91 -5.34 -1.50
CA VAL A 172 23.05 -4.33 -0.82
C VAL A 172 22.19 -3.53 -1.79
N PRO A 173 22.71 -2.98 -2.90
CA PRO A 173 21.89 -2.35 -3.94
C PRO A 173 20.84 -3.28 -4.51
N ARG A 174 21.21 -4.52 -4.85
CA ARG A 174 20.27 -5.54 -5.35
C ARG A 174 19.17 -5.86 -4.34
N PHE A 175 19.50 -6.00 -3.07
CA PHE A 175 18.54 -6.22 -2.00
C PHE A 175 17.56 -5.05 -1.85
N ILE A 176 18.05 -3.80 -1.82
CA ILE A 176 17.21 -2.61 -1.76
C ILE A 176 16.28 -2.57 -2.99
N HIS A 177 16.82 -2.75 -4.20
CA HIS A 177 16.04 -2.73 -5.43
C HIS A 177 14.93 -3.80 -5.42
N LYS A 178 15.24 -5.03 -5.00
CA LYS A 178 14.26 -6.11 -4.83
C LYS A 178 13.18 -5.73 -3.82
N THR A 179 13.58 -5.22 -2.65
CA THR A 179 12.64 -4.79 -1.60
C THR A 179 11.67 -3.72 -2.10
N LEU A 180 12.18 -2.74 -2.84
CA LEU A 180 11.35 -1.66 -3.42
C LEU A 180 10.41 -2.20 -4.51
N SER A 181 10.89 -3.12 -5.36
CA SER A 181 10.06 -3.78 -6.37
C SER A 181 8.93 -4.60 -5.73
N ASP A 182 9.21 -5.33 -4.66
CA ASP A 182 8.21 -6.12 -3.93
C ASP A 182 7.19 -5.22 -3.22
N ALA A 183 7.63 -4.07 -2.70
CA ALA A 183 6.74 -3.06 -2.14
C ALA A 183 5.75 -2.53 -3.19
N LEU A 184 6.23 -2.18 -4.39
CA LEU A 184 5.39 -1.75 -5.51
C LEU A 184 4.38 -2.82 -5.91
N ARG A 185 4.83 -4.06 -6.12
CA ARG A 185 3.95 -5.21 -6.47
C ARG A 185 2.90 -5.47 -5.39
N SER A 186 3.21 -5.18 -4.13
CA SER A 186 2.27 -5.36 -3.02
C SER A 186 1.28 -4.21 -2.86
N GLY A 187 1.46 -3.11 -3.59
CA GLY A 187 0.67 -1.89 -3.45
C GLY A 187 0.94 -1.17 -2.11
N ALA A 188 2.18 -1.22 -1.64
CA ALA A 188 2.56 -0.52 -0.42
C ALA A 188 2.55 1.00 -0.64
N SER A 189 2.18 1.74 0.39
CA SER A 189 2.33 3.20 0.45
C SER A 189 3.65 3.63 1.08
N ASP A 190 4.12 2.90 2.09
CA ASP A 190 5.33 3.23 2.82
C ASP A 190 6.15 1.96 3.10
N ILE A 191 7.47 2.11 3.11
CA ILE A 191 8.45 1.08 3.43
C ILE A 191 9.25 1.55 4.63
N HIS A 192 9.31 0.74 5.68
CA HIS A 192 10.00 1.05 6.92
C HIS A 192 11.17 0.12 7.10
N PHE A 193 12.39 0.66 7.15
CA PHE A 193 13.60 -0.04 7.57
C PHE A 193 13.84 0.30 9.04
N GLU A 194 13.78 -0.68 9.92
CA GLU A 194 13.83 -0.50 11.36
C GLU A 194 14.90 -1.39 11.98
N PHE A 195 15.77 -0.78 12.79
CA PHE A 195 16.91 -1.45 13.39
C PHE A 195 16.81 -1.40 14.90
N TYR A 196 17.02 -2.55 15.53
CA TYR A 196 16.98 -2.76 16.98
C TYR A 196 18.31 -3.36 17.45
N GLU A 197 18.43 -3.65 18.72
CA GLU A 197 19.65 -4.17 19.32
C GLU A 197 20.06 -5.51 18.70
N HIS A 198 19.13 -6.45 18.67
CA HIS A 198 19.38 -7.84 18.27
C HIS A 198 18.67 -8.26 16.98
N ASN A 199 17.84 -7.41 16.41
CA ASN A 199 17.13 -7.68 15.18
C ASN A 199 16.97 -6.42 14.30
N ALA A 200 16.72 -6.65 13.04
CA ALA A 200 16.29 -5.64 12.09
C ALA A 200 15.06 -6.16 11.35
N ARG A 201 14.18 -5.27 10.92
CA ARG A 201 13.01 -5.66 10.15
C ARG A 201 12.67 -4.63 9.09
N ILE A 202 12.09 -5.09 8.01
CA ILE A 202 11.49 -4.25 6.98
C ILE A 202 9.99 -4.49 6.98
N ARG A 203 9.23 -3.40 7.06
CA ARG A 203 7.76 -3.45 7.05
C ARG A 203 7.22 -2.63 5.89
N PHE A 204 6.17 -3.14 5.26
CA PHE A 204 5.39 -2.41 4.27
C PHE A 204 4.07 -1.94 4.89
N ARG A 205 3.67 -0.72 4.56
CA ARG A 205 2.31 -0.25 4.84
C ARG A 205 1.45 -0.50 3.61
N VAL A 206 0.50 -1.41 3.72
CA VAL A 206 -0.43 -1.78 2.64
C VAL A 206 -1.86 -1.57 3.13
N ASP A 207 -2.64 -0.77 2.42
CA ASP A 207 -4.01 -0.36 2.81
C ASP A 207 -4.08 0.21 4.24
N GLY A 208 -3.08 1.01 4.62
CA GLY A 208 -2.97 1.67 5.94
C GLY A 208 -2.35 0.82 7.05
N GLN A 209 -2.19 -0.50 6.87
CA GLN A 209 -1.66 -1.41 7.89
C GLN A 209 -0.20 -1.78 7.65
N LEU A 210 0.62 -1.74 8.70
CA LEU A 210 2.01 -2.19 8.67
C LEU A 210 2.10 -3.72 8.75
N ARG A 211 2.99 -4.29 7.92
CA ARG A 211 3.29 -5.72 7.88
C ARG A 211 4.79 -5.94 7.77
N GLU A 212 5.30 -6.85 8.54
CA GLU A 212 6.68 -7.30 8.41
C GLU A 212 6.83 -8.18 7.17
N VAL A 213 7.88 -7.92 6.39
CA VAL A 213 8.13 -8.61 5.11
C VAL A 213 9.43 -9.40 5.18
N VAL A 214 10.49 -8.82 5.74
CA VAL A 214 11.80 -9.44 5.83
C VAL A 214 12.56 -8.93 7.05
N GLN A 215 13.42 -9.79 7.61
CA GLN A 215 14.33 -9.48 8.71
C GLN A 215 15.76 -9.57 8.21
N PRO A 216 16.39 -8.45 7.81
CA PRO A 216 17.79 -8.46 7.40
C PRO A 216 18.71 -8.70 8.62
N PRO A 217 19.93 -9.25 8.42
CA PRO A 217 20.94 -9.31 9.46
C PRO A 217 21.24 -7.92 10.04
N VAL A 218 21.45 -7.86 11.36
CA VAL A 218 21.76 -6.59 12.04
C VAL A 218 23.07 -5.98 11.54
N ALA A 219 24.02 -6.80 11.10
CA ALA A 219 25.32 -6.40 10.57
C ALA A 219 25.20 -5.42 9.37
N VAL A 220 24.20 -5.58 8.50
CA VAL A 220 24.04 -4.75 7.29
C VAL A 220 23.28 -3.45 7.51
N ARG A 221 22.82 -3.16 8.75
CA ARG A 221 22.01 -1.97 9.07
C ARG A 221 22.63 -0.66 8.58
N GLY A 222 23.95 -0.49 8.82
CA GLY A 222 24.67 0.72 8.42
C GLY A 222 24.79 0.86 6.90
N GLN A 223 25.03 -0.24 6.20
CA GLN A 223 25.15 -0.25 4.74
C GLN A 223 23.81 0.04 4.08
N LEU A 224 22.71 -0.54 4.57
CA LEU A 224 21.35 -0.24 4.08
C LEU A 224 21.00 1.24 4.22
N ALA A 225 21.20 1.82 5.42
CA ALA A 225 20.92 3.22 5.66
C ALA A 225 21.81 4.13 4.79
N SER A 226 23.11 3.87 4.73
CA SER A 226 24.04 4.66 3.92
C SER A 226 23.72 4.58 2.43
N ARG A 227 23.41 3.39 1.90
CA ARG A 227 23.06 3.25 0.48
C ARG A 227 21.77 3.97 0.13
N ILE A 228 20.73 3.87 0.98
CA ILE A 228 19.48 4.62 0.78
C ILE A 228 19.75 6.13 0.81
N LYS A 229 20.61 6.61 1.71
CA LYS A 229 21.00 8.03 1.76
C LYS A 229 21.69 8.48 0.46
N VAL A 230 22.64 7.70 -0.06
CA VAL A 230 23.28 7.98 -1.36
C VAL A 230 22.25 8.09 -2.48
N MET A 231 21.36 7.10 -2.58
CA MET A 231 20.30 7.07 -3.60
C MET A 231 19.34 8.27 -3.49
N SER A 232 19.19 8.82 -2.27
CA SER A 232 18.29 9.94 -1.98
C SER A 232 19.00 11.30 -1.90
N ARG A 233 20.31 11.35 -2.23
CA ARG A 233 21.15 12.53 -2.16
C ARG A 233 21.21 13.18 -0.77
N LEU A 234 21.20 12.33 0.27
CA LEU A 234 21.34 12.74 1.67
C LEU A 234 22.80 12.66 2.12
N ASP A 235 23.15 13.39 3.17
CA ASP A 235 24.49 13.36 3.76
C ASP A 235 24.70 12.04 4.52
N ILE A 236 25.62 11.21 4.03
CA ILE A 236 25.96 9.91 4.63
C ILE A 236 26.83 10.04 5.88
N SER A 237 27.55 11.16 6.01
CA SER A 237 28.44 11.43 7.16
C SER A 237 27.66 11.88 8.40
N GLU A 238 26.54 12.58 8.21
CA GLU A 238 25.70 13.04 9.30
C GLU A 238 24.65 11.99 9.69
N LYS A 239 24.79 11.41 10.88
CA LYS A 239 23.92 10.34 11.42
C LYS A 239 23.19 10.72 12.70
N ARG A 240 23.32 11.99 13.15
CA ARG A 240 22.82 12.46 14.46
C ARG A 240 21.55 13.29 14.35
N ILE A 241 21.20 13.74 13.15
CA ILE A 241 20.00 14.54 12.89
C ILE A 241 19.13 13.89 11.81
N PRO A 242 17.80 14.10 11.86
CA PRO A 242 16.90 13.65 10.79
C PRO A 242 17.24 14.32 9.46
N GLN A 243 17.04 13.57 8.37
CA GLN A 243 17.21 14.08 7.02
C GLN A 243 16.04 13.64 6.15
N ASP A 244 15.59 14.52 5.26
CA ASP A 244 14.55 14.26 4.27
C ASP A 244 15.11 14.43 2.86
N GLY A 245 14.78 13.51 1.96
CA GLY A 245 15.24 13.52 0.58
C GLY A 245 14.26 12.84 -0.36
N ARG A 246 14.62 12.80 -1.63
CA ARG A 246 13.86 12.14 -2.70
C ARG A 246 14.77 11.29 -3.55
N MET A 247 14.24 10.21 -4.07
CA MET A 247 14.90 9.42 -5.10
C MET A 247 13.89 8.97 -6.14
N GLN A 248 14.37 8.71 -7.34
CA GLN A 248 13.58 8.21 -8.45
C GLN A 248 14.22 6.94 -8.99
N LEU A 249 13.44 5.91 -9.22
CA LEU A 249 13.91 4.61 -9.72
C LEU A 249 13.03 4.09 -10.84
N THR A 250 13.66 3.49 -11.84
CA THR A 250 12.98 2.78 -12.93
C THR A 250 13.21 1.28 -12.75
N PHE A 251 12.12 0.52 -12.58
CA PHE A 251 12.19 -0.92 -12.28
C PHE A 251 12.16 -1.81 -13.53
N GLN A 252 11.74 -1.28 -14.66
CA GLN A 252 11.71 -2.00 -15.94
C GLN A 252 12.31 -1.12 -17.04
N LYS A 253 13.08 -1.70 -17.94
CA LYS A 253 13.67 -0.99 -19.06
C LYS A 253 12.57 -0.37 -19.92
N GLY A 254 12.54 0.98 -20.01
CA GLY A 254 11.46 1.73 -20.68
C GLY A 254 10.19 1.94 -19.86
N GLY A 255 10.15 1.48 -18.59
CA GLY A 255 9.04 1.73 -17.67
C GLY A 255 9.02 3.16 -17.13
N LYS A 256 7.87 3.58 -16.59
CA LYS A 256 7.76 4.87 -15.91
C LYS A 256 8.60 4.87 -14.64
N PRO A 257 9.34 5.94 -14.37
CA PRO A 257 10.05 6.09 -13.11
C PRO A 257 9.07 6.22 -11.93
N VAL A 258 9.47 5.67 -10.79
CA VAL A 258 8.73 5.77 -9.54
C VAL A 258 9.49 6.68 -8.58
N ASP A 259 8.80 7.65 -8.03
CA ASP A 259 9.35 8.59 -7.06
C ASP A 259 9.16 8.08 -5.63
N PHE A 260 10.18 8.29 -4.79
CA PHE A 260 10.17 7.97 -3.38
C PHE A 260 10.57 9.19 -2.56
N ARG A 261 9.79 9.51 -1.54
CA ARG A 261 10.20 10.41 -0.47
C ARG A 261 10.86 9.58 0.63
N VAL A 262 12.05 9.97 1.02
CA VAL A 262 12.87 9.25 2.00
C VAL A 262 13.09 10.13 3.21
N SER A 263 12.80 9.60 4.38
CA SER A 263 13.08 10.27 5.66
C SER A 263 13.92 9.34 6.53
N THR A 264 15.01 9.88 7.09
CA THR A 264 15.88 9.18 8.03
C THR A 264 15.75 9.78 9.42
N LEU A 265 15.77 8.94 10.43
CA LEU A 265 15.68 9.33 11.83
C LEU A 265 16.71 8.57 12.66
N PRO A 266 17.65 9.25 13.35
CA PRO A 266 18.54 8.61 14.31
C PRO A 266 17.77 7.89 15.41
N THR A 267 18.13 6.63 15.67
CA THR A 267 17.61 5.83 16.79
C THR A 267 18.76 5.25 17.61
N LEU A 268 18.48 4.62 18.73
CA LEU A 268 19.49 4.02 19.61
C LEU A 268 20.39 3.00 18.89
N PHE A 269 19.87 2.30 17.88
CA PHE A 269 20.57 1.18 17.24
C PHE A 269 20.85 1.43 15.75
N GLY A 270 20.79 2.66 15.29
CA GLY A 270 21.04 3.08 13.91
C GLY A 270 19.94 3.99 13.37
N GLU A 271 20.05 4.38 12.12
CA GLU A 271 19.09 5.28 11.50
C GLU A 271 17.88 4.49 10.97
N LYS A 272 16.70 4.73 11.56
CA LYS A 272 15.44 4.29 10.95
C LYS A 272 15.23 5.03 9.63
N VAL A 273 14.85 4.30 8.58
CA VAL A 273 14.50 4.90 7.28
C VAL A 273 13.05 4.60 6.96
N VAL A 274 12.33 5.62 6.53
CA VAL A 274 10.97 5.49 6.01
C VAL A 274 10.95 6.02 4.59
N MET A 275 10.47 5.19 3.67
CA MET A 275 10.34 5.55 2.26
C MET A 275 8.87 5.53 1.88
N ARG A 276 8.34 6.67 1.46
CA ARG A 276 6.97 6.77 0.91
C ARG A 276 7.01 6.65 -0.60
N ILE A 277 6.21 5.76 -1.14
CA ILE A 277 6.04 5.58 -2.58
C ILE A 277 5.09 6.65 -3.08
N LEU A 278 5.55 7.48 -4.01
CA LEU A 278 4.74 8.50 -4.67
C LEU A 278 4.19 7.89 -5.96
N ASN A 279 2.89 7.61 -5.96
CA ASN A 279 2.26 6.97 -7.13
C ASN A 279 1.77 8.05 -8.10
N SER A 280 2.47 8.21 -9.22
CA SER A 280 2.09 9.14 -10.29
C SER A 280 0.71 8.83 -10.89
N ASP A 281 0.27 7.56 -10.86
CA ASP A 281 -1.05 7.19 -11.38
C ASP A 281 -2.20 7.75 -10.52
N ALA A 282 -1.94 8.10 -9.25
CA ALA A 282 -2.94 8.74 -8.39
C ALA A 282 -3.33 10.16 -8.87
N ALA A 283 -2.45 10.85 -9.60
CA ALA A 283 -2.76 12.15 -10.19
C ALA A 283 -3.63 12.05 -11.45
N SER A 284 -3.69 10.88 -12.10
CA SER A 284 -4.49 10.64 -13.31
C SER A 284 -5.88 10.06 -13.01
N LEU A 285 -6.27 9.98 -11.72
CA LEU A 285 -7.59 9.45 -11.37
C LEU A 285 -8.71 10.34 -11.93
N ASN A 286 -9.64 9.70 -12.64
CA ASN A 286 -10.87 10.35 -13.03
C ASN A 286 -11.76 10.55 -11.79
N ILE A 287 -12.48 11.66 -11.72
CA ILE A 287 -13.41 11.98 -10.62
C ILE A 287 -14.41 10.84 -10.34
N ASP A 288 -14.77 10.04 -11.36
CA ASP A 288 -15.64 8.88 -11.22
C ASP A 288 -15.03 7.74 -10.40
N GLN A 289 -13.71 7.69 -10.32
CA GLN A 289 -12.97 6.68 -9.54
C GLN A 289 -12.84 7.04 -8.07
N LEU A 290 -13.04 8.30 -7.71
CA LEU A 290 -12.93 8.78 -6.33
C LEU A 290 -14.09 8.27 -5.46
N GLY A 291 -15.22 7.94 -6.06
CA GLY A 291 -16.35 7.34 -5.35
C GLY A 291 -17.39 8.36 -4.85
N PHE A 292 -17.46 9.52 -5.44
CA PHE A 292 -18.55 10.47 -5.16
C PHE A 292 -19.92 9.87 -5.51
N GLU A 293 -20.94 10.22 -4.73
CA GLU A 293 -22.32 10.06 -5.16
C GLU A 293 -22.64 11.08 -6.27
N PRO A 294 -23.57 10.76 -7.21
CA PRO A 294 -23.83 11.63 -8.36
C PRO A 294 -24.15 13.09 -7.99
N PHE A 295 -24.92 13.30 -6.93
CA PHE A 295 -25.27 14.64 -6.45
C PHE A 295 -24.05 15.37 -5.85
N GLN A 296 -23.19 14.68 -5.09
CA GLN A 296 -21.95 15.25 -4.53
C GLN A 296 -20.97 15.65 -5.64
N LYS A 297 -20.79 14.76 -6.65
CA LYS A 297 -19.98 15.04 -7.82
C LYS A 297 -20.45 16.31 -8.54
N LYS A 298 -21.78 16.45 -8.72
CA LYS A 298 -22.37 17.64 -9.37
C LYS A 298 -22.06 18.91 -8.58
N LEU A 299 -22.28 18.92 -7.25
CA LEU A 299 -21.99 20.06 -6.40
C LEU A 299 -20.51 20.49 -6.49
N LEU A 300 -19.60 19.52 -6.47
CA LEU A 300 -18.18 19.79 -6.60
C LEU A 300 -17.84 20.37 -7.97
N LEU A 301 -18.33 19.77 -9.07
CA LEU A 301 -18.09 20.26 -10.42
C LEU A 301 -18.65 21.65 -10.63
N ASP A 302 -19.86 21.92 -10.13
CA ASP A 302 -20.49 23.26 -10.21
C ASP A 302 -19.66 24.31 -9.44
N ALA A 303 -19.03 23.92 -8.31
CA ALA A 303 -18.20 24.82 -7.53
C ALA A 303 -16.84 25.12 -8.18
N ILE A 304 -16.15 24.10 -8.70
CA ILE A 304 -14.80 24.30 -9.28
C ILE A 304 -14.80 25.02 -10.63
N HIS A 305 -15.93 25.02 -11.35
CA HIS A 305 -16.07 25.75 -12.61
C HIS A 305 -16.57 27.20 -12.42
N ARG A 306 -16.73 27.67 -11.18
CA ARG A 306 -16.97 29.11 -10.94
C ARG A 306 -15.74 29.91 -11.35
N PRO A 307 -15.92 31.14 -11.83
CA PRO A 307 -14.78 31.96 -12.27
C PRO A 307 -13.85 32.36 -11.10
N TYR A 308 -14.35 32.40 -9.89
CA TYR A 308 -13.61 32.71 -8.66
C TYR A 308 -14.29 32.15 -7.43
N GLY A 309 -13.59 32.12 -6.33
CA GLY A 309 -14.07 31.63 -5.04
C GLY A 309 -13.05 30.69 -4.38
N MET A 310 -13.46 30.05 -3.31
CA MET A 310 -12.60 29.16 -2.55
C MET A 310 -13.29 27.80 -2.33
N VAL A 311 -12.58 26.73 -2.65
CA VAL A 311 -12.98 25.34 -2.36
C VAL A 311 -12.04 24.77 -1.31
N LEU A 312 -12.58 24.33 -0.18
CA LEU A 312 -11.83 23.77 0.94
C LEU A 312 -12.06 22.27 1.04
N VAL A 313 -10.97 21.52 1.14
CA VAL A 313 -11.01 20.06 1.36
C VAL A 313 -10.45 19.76 2.74
N THR A 314 -11.21 19.06 3.56
CA THR A 314 -10.83 18.77 4.94
C THR A 314 -10.85 17.28 5.28
N GLY A 315 -10.19 16.93 6.35
CA GLY A 315 -10.08 15.55 6.86
C GLY A 315 -8.71 15.27 7.47
N PRO A 316 -8.54 14.14 8.15
CA PRO A 316 -7.27 13.74 8.75
C PRO A 316 -6.21 13.44 7.69
N THR A 317 -4.98 13.26 8.16
CA THR A 317 -3.88 12.76 7.32
C THR A 317 -4.25 11.39 6.73
N GLY A 318 -4.00 11.21 5.42
CA GLY A 318 -4.32 9.98 4.72
C GLY A 318 -5.78 9.83 4.28
N SER A 319 -6.64 10.84 4.43
CA SER A 319 -8.02 10.81 3.93
C SER A 319 -8.14 10.99 2.42
N GLY A 320 -7.04 11.27 1.71
CA GLY A 320 -7.00 11.41 0.25
C GLY A 320 -7.22 12.82 -0.28
N LYS A 321 -7.11 13.86 0.56
CA LYS A 321 -7.31 15.27 0.18
C LYS A 321 -6.50 15.70 -1.05
N THR A 322 -5.20 15.37 -1.06
CA THR A 322 -4.29 15.70 -2.16
C THR A 322 -4.76 15.12 -3.49
N VAL A 323 -5.21 13.85 -3.48
CA VAL A 323 -5.71 13.18 -4.69
C VAL A 323 -6.97 13.86 -5.20
N SER A 324 -7.90 14.23 -4.31
CA SER A 324 -9.12 14.94 -4.69
C SER A 324 -8.82 16.33 -5.27
N LEU A 325 -7.90 17.08 -4.64
CA LEU A 325 -7.45 18.39 -5.14
C LEU A 325 -6.76 18.27 -6.50
N TYR A 326 -5.82 17.34 -6.65
CA TYR A 326 -5.14 17.10 -7.92
C TYR A 326 -6.10 16.68 -9.02
N THR A 327 -7.13 15.88 -8.70
CA THR A 327 -8.20 15.56 -9.66
C THR A 327 -8.96 16.81 -10.09
N CYS A 328 -9.30 17.71 -9.16
CA CYS A 328 -9.95 18.99 -9.49
C CYS A 328 -9.04 19.86 -10.35
N LEU A 329 -7.76 19.99 -10.00
CA LEU A 329 -6.81 20.77 -10.79
C LEU A 329 -6.63 20.19 -12.20
N ASN A 330 -6.54 18.86 -12.35
CA ASN A 330 -6.43 18.21 -13.66
C ASN A 330 -7.66 18.43 -14.55
N ILE A 331 -8.87 18.51 -13.96
CA ILE A 331 -10.09 18.83 -14.72
C ILE A 331 -10.01 20.25 -15.28
N LEU A 332 -9.42 21.18 -14.53
CA LEU A 332 -9.32 22.59 -14.90
C LEU A 332 -8.05 22.93 -15.70
N ASN A 333 -7.08 22.03 -15.74
CA ASN A 333 -5.78 22.24 -16.38
C ASN A 333 -5.89 22.17 -17.91
N THR A 334 -6.08 23.32 -18.51
CA THR A 334 -6.11 23.52 -19.97
C THR A 334 -4.99 24.49 -20.40
N GLU A 335 -4.66 24.54 -21.68
CA GLU A 335 -3.62 25.43 -22.19
C GLU A 335 -3.88 26.93 -21.93
N SER A 336 -5.14 27.28 -21.71
CA SER A 336 -5.56 28.67 -21.47
C SER A 336 -5.65 29.07 -20.00
N VAL A 337 -5.31 28.17 -19.06
CA VAL A 337 -5.46 28.39 -17.62
C VAL A 337 -4.11 28.32 -16.92
N ASN A 338 -3.72 29.37 -16.23
CA ASN A 338 -2.50 29.43 -15.43
C ASN A 338 -2.78 28.96 -14.00
N ILE A 339 -2.25 27.78 -13.64
CA ILE A 339 -2.41 27.16 -12.34
C ILE A 339 -1.09 27.22 -11.56
N ALA A 340 -1.13 27.74 -10.32
CA ALA A 340 0.00 27.76 -9.41
C ALA A 340 -0.34 27.08 -8.08
N THR A 341 0.60 26.26 -7.57
CA THR A 341 0.42 25.57 -6.28
C THR A 341 1.58 25.83 -5.34
N ALA A 342 1.28 25.99 -4.04
CA ALA A 342 2.26 25.99 -2.96
C ALA A 342 2.03 24.79 -2.06
N GLU A 343 3.04 23.94 -1.88
CA GLU A 343 2.93 22.62 -1.24
C GLU A 343 4.09 22.31 -0.31
N ASP A 344 3.90 21.45 0.70
CA ASP A 344 4.93 21.09 1.71
C ASP A 344 5.14 19.57 1.85
N PRO A 345 5.86 18.95 0.90
CA PRO A 345 6.11 19.34 -0.47
C PRO A 345 5.05 18.82 -1.45
N ALA A 346 5.15 19.19 -2.75
CA ALA A 346 4.36 18.57 -3.81
C ALA A 346 4.55 17.04 -3.81
N GLU A 347 3.44 16.31 -3.79
CA GLU A 347 3.47 14.84 -3.72
C GLU A 347 3.72 14.21 -5.10
N ILE A 348 3.18 14.80 -6.15
CA ILE A 348 3.26 14.31 -7.53
C ILE A 348 3.47 15.50 -8.45
N ASN A 349 4.33 15.35 -9.46
CA ASN A 349 4.48 16.36 -10.50
C ASN A 349 3.28 16.33 -11.46
N LEU A 350 2.61 17.48 -11.60
CA LEU A 350 1.46 17.67 -12.48
C LEU A 350 1.90 18.48 -13.71
N PRO A 351 1.97 17.85 -14.90
CA PRO A 351 2.32 18.58 -16.11
C PRO A 351 1.36 19.75 -16.37
N GLY A 352 1.89 20.91 -16.74
CA GLY A 352 1.10 22.13 -17.00
C GLY A 352 0.76 22.95 -15.76
N ILE A 353 1.17 22.54 -14.56
CA ILE A 353 0.92 23.25 -13.29
C ILE A 353 2.24 23.74 -12.71
N ASN A 354 2.28 25.00 -12.27
CA ASN A 354 3.43 25.62 -11.63
C ASN A 354 3.44 25.27 -10.13
N GLN A 355 4.13 24.17 -9.76
CA GLN A 355 4.18 23.67 -8.38
C GLN A 355 5.39 24.23 -7.63
N VAL A 356 5.16 24.89 -6.49
CA VAL A 356 6.18 25.44 -5.61
C VAL A 356 6.23 24.62 -4.32
N ASN A 357 7.42 24.10 -4.00
CA ASN A 357 7.67 23.52 -2.68
C ASN A 357 8.04 24.64 -1.68
N VAL A 358 7.26 24.76 -0.61
CA VAL A 358 7.60 25.68 0.47
C VAL A 358 8.89 25.27 1.18
N ASN A 359 9.65 26.25 1.66
CA ASN A 359 10.89 26.05 2.40
C ASN A 359 11.01 27.13 3.48
N GLU A 360 10.46 26.86 4.65
CA GLU A 360 10.44 27.81 5.78
C GLU A 360 11.86 28.24 6.20
N LYS A 361 12.85 27.34 6.10
CA LYS A 361 14.26 27.67 6.43
C LYS A 361 14.84 28.74 5.52
N GLN A 362 14.36 28.84 4.29
CA GLN A 362 14.78 29.86 3.31
C GLN A 362 13.81 31.03 3.23
N GLY A 363 12.77 31.06 4.08
CA GLY A 363 11.75 32.12 4.08
C GLY A 363 10.66 31.96 3.01
N LEU A 364 10.68 30.88 2.22
CA LEU A 364 9.62 30.57 1.26
C LEU A 364 8.46 29.85 1.98
N THR A 365 7.66 30.61 2.70
CA THR A 365 6.44 30.12 3.40
C THR A 365 5.25 30.07 2.46
N PHE A 366 4.12 29.45 2.89
CA PHE A 366 2.86 29.49 2.14
C PHE A 366 2.40 30.93 1.86
N ALA A 367 2.48 31.84 2.85
CA ALA A 367 2.13 33.25 2.70
C ALA A 367 3.05 33.96 1.69
N ALA A 368 4.36 33.69 1.72
CA ALA A 368 5.32 34.27 0.78
C ALA A 368 5.07 33.79 -0.67
N ALA A 369 4.81 32.50 -0.85
CA ALA A 369 4.46 31.92 -2.15
C ALA A 369 3.17 32.54 -2.71
N LEU A 370 2.11 32.61 -1.91
CA LEU A 370 0.84 33.23 -2.30
C LEU A 370 0.99 34.70 -2.72
N LYS A 371 1.72 35.49 -1.92
CA LYS A 371 2.03 36.90 -2.28
C LYS A 371 2.74 37.00 -3.62
N SER A 372 3.57 36.02 -3.95
CA SER A 372 4.27 35.96 -5.24
C SER A 372 3.33 35.56 -6.37
N PHE A 373 2.46 34.56 -6.16
CA PHE A 373 1.49 34.12 -7.16
C PHE A 373 0.61 35.25 -7.68
N LEU A 374 0.10 36.12 -6.77
CA LEU A 374 -0.71 37.27 -7.16
C LEU A 374 -0.03 38.27 -8.12
N ARG A 375 1.28 38.09 -8.40
CA ARG A 375 2.05 38.85 -9.39
C ARG A 375 2.47 38.03 -10.61
N GLN A 376 2.02 36.78 -10.70
CA GLN A 376 2.34 35.81 -11.75
C GLN A 376 1.14 35.52 -12.66
N ASP A 377 0.10 36.37 -12.61
CA ASP A 377 -1.13 36.25 -13.42
C ASP A 377 -1.76 34.85 -13.35
N PRO A 378 -2.05 34.30 -12.15
CA PRO A 378 -2.67 33.01 -12.01
C PRO A 378 -4.20 33.12 -12.22
N ASP A 379 -4.82 32.11 -12.82
CA ASP A 379 -6.28 31.93 -12.79
C ASP A 379 -6.70 31.10 -11.57
N ILE A 380 -5.88 30.07 -11.26
CA ILE A 380 -6.16 29.10 -10.21
C ILE A 380 -4.96 29.01 -9.26
N ILE A 381 -5.22 29.08 -7.98
CA ILE A 381 -4.22 28.95 -6.92
C ILE A 381 -4.59 27.78 -6.01
N MET A 382 -3.63 26.87 -5.74
CA MET A 382 -3.79 25.88 -4.68
C MET A 382 -2.77 26.14 -3.57
N VAL A 383 -3.27 26.18 -2.33
CA VAL A 383 -2.45 26.23 -1.11
C VAL A 383 -2.57 24.89 -0.41
N GLY A 384 -1.48 24.18 -0.25
CA GLY A 384 -1.47 22.83 0.32
C GLY A 384 -2.27 22.76 1.62
N GLU A 385 -2.08 23.71 2.52
CA GLU A 385 -2.89 23.86 3.73
C GLU A 385 -2.88 25.29 4.28
N ILE A 386 -3.95 25.67 4.98
CA ILE A 386 -4.05 26.91 5.76
C ILE A 386 -3.84 26.59 7.23
N ARG A 387 -2.71 27.07 7.79
CA ARG A 387 -2.35 26.85 9.22
C ARG A 387 -2.56 28.09 10.09
N ASP A 388 -2.48 29.27 9.50
CA ASP A 388 -2.44 30.57 10.18
C ASP A 388 -3.29 31.62 9.48
N LEU A 389 -3.55 32.72 10.21
CA LEU A 389 -4.38 33.82 9.74
C LEU A 389 -3.77 34.55 8.53
N GLU A 390 -2.44 34.72 8.47
CA GLU A 390 -1.80 35.40 7.36
C GLU A 390 -2.03 34.68 6.04
N THR A 391 -1.83 33.36 6.02
CA THR A 391 -2.09 32.52 4.85
C THR A 391 -3.57 32.55 4.47
N ALA A 392 -4.47 32.47 5.47
CA ALA A 392 -5.92 32.55 5.26
C ALA A 392 -6.34 33.87 4.61
N ASP A 393 -5.87 34.99 5.13
CA ASP A 393 -6.23 36.32 4.62
C ASP A 393 -5.77 36.54 3.18
N ILE A 394 -4.56 36.07 2.81
CA ILE A 394 -4.07 36.21 1.44
C ILE A 394 -4.89 35.31 0.50
N ALA A 395 -5.17 34.07 0.89
CA ALA A 395 -5.96 33.13 0.11
C ALA A 395 -7.40 33.65 -0.12
N ILE A 396 -8.03 34.23 0.91
CA ILE A 396 -9.35 34.84 0.84
C ILE A 396 -9.34 36.05 -0.10
N LYS A 397 -8.34 36.93 0.02
CA LYS A 397 -8.20 38.08 -0.88
C LYS A 397 -8.04 37.65 -2.33
N ALA A 398 -7.26 36.59 -2.59
CA ALA A 398 -7.15 36.01 -3.93
C ALA A 398 -8.52 35.57 -4.45
N ALA A 399 -9.29 34.82 -3.64
CA ALA A 399 -10.63 34.37 -4.00
C ALA A 399 -11.63 35.52 -4.25
N GLN A 400 -11.49 36.62 -3.52
CA GLN A 400 -12.34 37.82 -3.69
C GLN A 400 -11.93 38.67 -4.91
N THR A 401 -10.70 38.56 -5.38
CA THR A 401 -10.15 39.34 -6.48
C THR A 401 -10.13 38.64 -7.84
N GLY A 402 -10.89 37.56 -7.99
CA GLY A 402 -11.10 36.93 -9.29
C GLY A 402 -10.42 35.58 -9.50
N HIS A 403 -9.78 35.00 -8.47
CA HIS A 403 -9.08 33.74 -8.60
C HIS A 403 -9.90 32.59 -8.02
N MET A 404 -9.82 31.40 -8.63
CA MET A 404 -10.28 30.16 -8.00
C MET A 404 -9.19 29.63 -7.05
N VAL A 405 -9.51 29.51 -5.77
CA VAL A 405 -8.56 29.09 -4.73
C VAL A 405 -8.94 27.72 -4.18
N PHE A 406 -7.98 26.80 -4.14
CA PHE A 406 -8.11 25.51 -3.49
C PHE A 406 -7.21 25.44 -2.26
N SER A 407 -7.71 24.88 -1.15
CA SER A 407 -6.87 24.63 0.02
C SER A 407 -7.37 23.48 0.86
N THR A 408 -6.54 23.09 1.86
CA THR A 408 -6.96 22.11 2.88
C THR A 408 -6.90 22.69 4.28
N LEU A 409 -7.73 22.10 5.14
CA LEU A 409 -7.66 22.23 6.59
C LEU A 409 -7.70 20.85 7.23
N HIS A 410 -7.31 20.77 8.51
CA HIS A 410 -7.40 19.56 9.30
C HIS A 410 -8.54 19.67 10.30
N THR A 411 -9.76 19.40 9.82
CA THR A 411 -10.97 19.31 10.66
C THR A 411 -11.69 18.00 10.35
N ASN A 412 -12.61 17.59 11.22
CA ASN A 412 -13.27 16.30 11.12
C ASN A 412 -14.44 16.28 10.15
N ASN A 413 -15.16 17.40 10.02
CA ASN A 413 -16.32 17.57 9.15
C ASN A 413 -16.31 18.96 8.49
N ALA A 414 -17.24 19.21 7.58
CA ALA A 414 -17.30 20.46 6.84
C ALA A 414 -17.75 21.65 7.73
N PRO A 415 -18.74 21.54 8.61
CA PRO A 415 -19.13 22.62 9.55
C PRO A 415 -17.97 23.04 10.46
N ALA A 416 -17.22 22.10 11.04
CA ALA A 416 -16.07 22.41 11.89
C ALA A 416 -14.97 23.20 11.16
N THR A 417 -14.91 23.13 9.83
CA THR A 417 -13.98 23.92 9.02
C THR A 417 -14.29 25.41 9.13
N LEU A 418 -15.57 25.81 9.10
CA LEU A 418 -15.98 27.19 9.29
C LEU A 418 -15.61 27.68 10.69
N SER A 419 -15.93 26.89 11.72
CA SER A 419 -15.56 27.20 13.11
C SER A 419 -14.02 27.33 13.26
N ARG A 420 -13.26 26.51 12.59
CA ARG A 420 -11.78 26.58 12.60
C ARG A 420 -11.29 27.89 11.99
N MET A 421 -11.84 28.32 10.85
CA MET A 421 -11.47 29.59 10.21
C MET A 421 -11.82 30.78 11.11
N LEU A 422 -13.01 30.81 11.72
CA LEU A 422 -13.41 31.83 12.68
C LEU A 422 -12.46 31.87 13.89
N ASN A 423 -12.11 30.73 14.44
CA ASN A 423 -11.17 30.61 15.56
C ASN A 423 -9.73 31.04 15.22
N MET A 424 -9.32 30.94 13.96
CA MET A 424 -8.05 31.51 13.48
C MET A 424 -8.08 33.04 13.38
N GLY A 425 -9.27 33.68 13.54
CA GLY A 425 -9.44 35.11 13.47
C GLY A 425 -9.91 35.63 12.10
N VAL A 426 -10.31 34.76 11.19
CA VAL A 426 -10.86 35.17 9.89
C VAL A 426 -12.24 35.82 10.13
N ALA A 427 -12.45 37.00 9.61
CA ALA A 427 -13.72 37.70 9.75
C ALA A 427 -14.88 36.97 9.03
N PRO A 428 -16.07 36.82 9.63
CA PRO A 428 -17.22 36.11 9.05
C PRO A 428 -17.58 36.54 7.63
N PHE A 429 -17.55 37.84 7.36
CA PHE A 429 -17.90 38.38 6.04
C PHE A 429 -16.89 37.95 4.97
N ASN A 430 -15.62 37.76 5.33
CA ASN A 430 -14.60 37.26 4.44
C ASN A 430 -14.85 35.80 4.07
N ILE A 431 -15.23 34.97 5.05
CA ILE A 431 -15.57 33.55 4.81
C ILE A 431 -16.81 33.48 3.91
N ALA A 432 -17.87 34.18 4.29
CA ALA A 432 -19.15 34.17 3.59
C ALA A 432 -19.06 34.61 2.12
N SER A 433 -18.16 35.58 1.82
CA SER A 433 -18.01 36.13 0.46
C SER A 433 -17.01 35.37 -0.42
N SER A 434 -16.11 34.58 0.17
CA SER A 434 -15.02 33.88 -0.58
C SER A 434 -15.25 32.39 -0.70
N VAL A 435 -15.69 31.70 0.36
CA VAL A 435 -15.83 30.26 0.36
C VAL A 435 -17.05 29.83 -0.46
N SER A 436 -16.86 28.99 -1.45
CA SER A 436 -17.92 28.49 -2.32
C SER A 436 -18.40 27.09 -1.91
N LEU A 437 -17.48 26.26 -1.42
CA LEU A 437 -17.77 24.88 -1.05
C LEU A 437 -16.74 24.36 -0.04
N ILE A 438 -17.20 23.58 0.91
CA ILE A 438 -16.35 22.82 1.83
C ILE A 438 -16.67 21.35 1.65
N MET A 439 -15.63 20.52 1.54
CA MET A 439 -15.74 19.07 1.39
C MET A 439 -14.93 18.36 2.46
N ALA A 440 -15.58 17.66 3.37
CA ALA A 440 -14.90 16.74 4.27
C ALA A 440 -14.80 15.34 3.63
N GLN A 441 -13.72 14.65 3.93
CA GLN A 441 -13.37 13.40 3.26
C GLN A 441 -12.75 12.37 4.22
N ARG A 442 -13.15 11.10 4.04
CA ARG A 442 -12.50 9.91 4.62
C ARG A 442 -12.29 8.85 3.55
N LEU A 443 -11.37 7.90 3.79
CA LEU A 443 -11.17 6.73 2.95
C LEU A 443 -11.59 5.48 3.73
N LEU A 444 -12.48 4.69 3.15
CA LEU A 444 -12.91 3.39 3.65
C LEU A 444 -12.28 2.27 2.81
N ARG A 445 -11.96 1.14 3.42
CA ARG A 445 -11.48 -0.03 2.70
C ARG A 445 -12.62 -0.65 1.89
N ARG A 446 -12.35 -1.00 0.64
CA ARG A 446 -13.32 -1.68 -0.22
C ARG A 446 -13.30 -3.17 0.08
N LEU A 447 -14.48 -3.77 0.20
CA LEU A 447 -14.62 -5.23 0.28
C LEU A 447 -13.98 -5.89 -0.94
N CYS A 448 -13.26 -6.96 -0.71
CA CYS A 448 -12.67 -7.73 -1.79
C CYS A 448 -13.78 -8.36 -2.65
N PRO A 449 -13.86 -8.06 -3.96
CA PRO A 449 -14.94 -8.56 -4.80
C PRO A 449 -14.93 -10.09 -4.94
N SER A 450 -13.76 -10.73 -4.71
CA SER A 450 -13.61 -12.18 -4.87
C SER A 450 -14.04 -12.98 -3.65
N CYS A 451 -14.10 -12.37 -2.45
CA CYS A 451 -14.39 -13.12 -1.22
C CYS A 451 -15.39 -12.45 -0.29
N LYS A 452 -15.94 -11.27 -0.64
CA LYS A 452 -17.02 -10.69 0.16
C LYS A 452 -18.18 -11.67 0.23
N GLN A 453 -18.75 -11.84 1.40
CA GLN A 453 -19.85 -12.76 1.63
C GLN A 453 -21.11 -11.99 2.04
N GLU A 454 -22.23 -12.31 1.42
CA GLU A 454 -23.52 -11.80 1.82
C GLU A 454 -23.89 -12.34 3.21
N VAL A 455 -24.42 -11.49 4.07
CA VAL A 455 -24.89 -11.85 5.41
C VAL A 455 -26.31 -11.34 5.62
N ALA A 456 -27.02 -11.98 6.52
CA ALA A 456 -28.35 -11.52 6.92
C ALA A 456 -28.27 -10.10 7.50
N ARG A 457 -29.23 -9.26 7.16
CA ARG A 457 -29.33 -7.94 7.77
C ARG A 457 -29.61 -8.08 9.27
N PRO A 458 -28.95 -7.28 10.12
CA PRO A 458 -29.28 -7.17 11.54
C PRO A 458 -30.76 -6.74 11.74
N PRO A 459 -31.30 -6.86 12.96
CA PRO A 459 -32.62 -6.34 13.27
C PRO A 459 -32.77 -4.87 12.88
N VAL A 460 -33.98 -4.48 12.48
CA VAL A 460 -34.30 -3.10 12.03
C VAL A 460 -33.87 -2.06 13.06
N SER A 461 -34.03 -2.34 14.35
CA SER A 461 -33.58 -1.44 15.44
C SER A 461 -32.08 -1.16 15.38
N ALA A 462 -31.27 -2.18 15.19
CA ALA A 462 -29.80 -2.04 15.09
C ALA A 462 -29.38 -1.28 13.81
N LEU A 463 -30.09 -1.49 12.69
CA LEU A 463 -29.84 -0.74 11.46
C LEU A 463 -30.22 0.74 11.61
N LYS A 464 -31.32 1.07 12.30
CA LYS A 464 -31.70 2.45 12.62
C LYS A 464 -30.68 3.10 13.55
N GLU A 465 -30.21 2.40 14.56
CA GLU A 465 -29.16 2.87 15.44
C GLU A 465 -27.84 3.12 14.68
N ALA A 466 -27.54 2.30 13.68
CA ALA A 466 -26.41 2.51 12.77
C ALA A 466 -26.57 3.74 11.86
N GLY A 467 -27.78 4.30 11.71
CA GLY A 467 -28.08 5.49 10.91
C GLY A 467 -28.82 5.24 9.59
N PHE A 468 -29.34 4.02 9.35
CA PHE A 468 -30.18 3.74 8.17
C PHE A 468 -31.58 4.35 8.38
N THR A 469 -32.11 4.98 7.33
CA THR A 469 -33.46 5.54 7.32
C THR A 469 -34.51 4.48 6.96
N ASP A 470 -35.79 4.78 7.21
CA ASP A 470 -36.88 3.90 6.80
C ASP A 470 -36.94 3.73 5.27
N GLU A 471 -36.56 4.76 4.51
CA GLU A 471 -36.43 4.69 3.05
C GLU A 471 -35.34 3.71 2.60
N ASP A 472 -34.23 3.64 3.33
CA ASP A 472 -33.16 2.68 3.03
C ASP A 472 -33.58 1.25 3.32
N LEU A 473 -34.28 1.06 4.43
CA LEU A 473 -34.77 -0.23 4.84
C LEU A 473 -35.84 -0.80 3.89
N ALA A 474 -36.56 0.09 3.21
CA ALA A 474 -37.55 -0.27 2.19
C ALA A 474 -36.90 -0.67 0.85
N LYS A 475 -35.64 -0.29 0.60
CA LYS A 475 -34.90 -0.65 -0.63
C LYS A 475 -34.38 -2.08 -0.55
N ASP A 476 -34.30 -2.73 -1.70
CA ASP A 476 -33.64 -4.04 -1.81
C ASP A 476 -32.13 -3.84 -1.99
N TRP A 477 -31.36 -4.15 -0.95
CA TRP A 477 -29.90 -4.14 -0.96
C TRP A 477 -29.37 -5.26 -0.08
N LYS A 478 -28.13 -5.65 -0.30
CA LYS A 478 -27.48 -6.76 0.39
C LYS A 478 -26.36 -6.26 1.29
N LEU A 479 -26.32 -6.81 2.49
CA LEU A 479 -25.23 -6.57 3.42
C LEU A 479 -24.11 -7.56 3.18
N TYR A 480 -22.87 -7.09 3.15
CA TYR A 480 -21.68 -7.92 2.95
C TYR A 480 -20.70 -7.77 4.09
N ARG A 481 -20.01 -8.86 4.41
CA ARG A 481 -18.88 -8.87 5.33
C ARG A 481 -17.58 -9.21 4.61
N ALA A 482 -16.47 -8.81 5.20
CA ALA A 482 -15.13 -9.21 4.80
C ALA A 482 -14.84 -10.64 5.26
N VAL A 483 -14.28 -11.49 4.39
CA VAL A 483 -13.91 -12.87 4.73
C VAL A 483 -12.40 -13.06 4.64
N GLY A 484 -11.83 -12.94 3.46
CA GLY A 484 -10.42 -13.17 3.18
C GLY A 484 -10.22 -14.24 2.10
N CYS A 485 -9.25 -14.00 1.23
CA CYS A 485 -8.80 -14.94 0.21
C CYS A 485 -7.37 -14.55 -0.23
N ASP A 486 -6.73 -15.33 -1.10
CA ASP A 486 -5.39 -15.05 -1.59
C ASP A 486 -5.30 -13.70 -2.31
N ARG A 487 -6.32 -13.33 -3.10
CA ARG A 487 -6.36 -12.06 -3.82
C ARG A 487 -6.29 -10.84 -2.89
N CYS A 488 -6.87 -10.91 -1.70
CA CYS A 488 -6.78 -9.86 -0.67
C CYS A 488 -5.82 -10.23 0.47
N ARG A 489 -5.06 -11.32 0.32
CA ARG A 489 -4.09 -11.83 1.29
C ARG A 489 -4.71 -12.00 2.68
N GLY A 490 -5.88 -12.67 2.73
CA GLY A 490 -6.59 -12.98 3.98
C GLY A 490 -7.34 -11.81 4.63
N LYS A 491 -7.27 -10.57 4.10
CA LYS A 491 -7.83 -9.37 4.77
C LYS A 491 -9.34 -9.18 4.59
N GLY A 492 -9.91 -9.73 3.54
CA GLY A 492 -11.29 -9.45 3.14
C GLY A 492 -11.51 -8.10 2.47
N TYR A 493 -10.47 -7.23 2.40
CA TYR A 493 -10.52 -5.90 1.77
C TYR A 493 -9.43 -5.74 0.72
N LYS A 494 -9.72 -4.99 -0.35
CA LYS A 494 -8.75 -4.64 -1.39
C LYS A 494 -9.08 -3.29 -2.01
N GLY A 495 -8.15 -2.32 -1.86
CA GLY A 495 -8.32 -0.94 -2.29
C GLY A 495 -9.18 -0.11 -1.34
N ARG A 496 -9.39 1.16 -1.69
CA ARG A 496 -10.09 2.14 -0.88
C ARG A 496 -11.18 2.83 -1.69
N ALA A 497 -12.19 3.39 -1.04
CA ALA A 497 -13.23 4.23 -1.61
C ALA A 497 -13.37 5.49 -0.77
N GLY A 498 -13.54 6.64 -1.40
CA GLY A 498 -13.84 7.88 -0.71
C GLY A 498 -15.27 7.92 -0.20
N VAL A 499 -15.45 8.51 0.96
CA VAL A 499 -16.73 8.99 1.47
C VAL A 499 -16.60 10.48 1.73
N TYR A 500 -17.64 11.20 1.38
CA TYR A 500 -17.62 12.65 1.29
C TYR A 500 -18.81 13.28 1.99
N GLU A 501 -18.55 14.41 2.63
CA GLU A 501 -19.54 15.35 3.10
C GLU A 501 -19.29 16.65 2.34
N VAL A 502 -20.22 17.03 1.47
CA VAL A 502 -20.08 18.17 0.56
C VAL A 502 -21.09 19.24 0.96
N MET A 503 -20.60 20.38 1.39
CA MET A 503 -21.35 21.51 1.90
C MET A 503 -21.12 22.76 1.03
N PRO A 504 -22.01 23.09 0.13
CA PRO A 504 -21.96 24.35 -0.59
C PRO A 504 -22.30 25.52 0.37
N ILE A 505 -21.69 26.68 0.14
CA ILE A 505 -22.01 27.90 0.91
C ILE A 505 -23.10 28.65 0.17
N SER A 506 -24.33 28.38 0.55
CA SER A 506 -25.55 29.04 0.04
C SER A 506 -25.75 30.43 0.66
N GLU A 507 -26.69 31.19 0.13
CA GLU A 507 -27.07 32.49 0.72
C GLU A 507 -27.57 32.35 2.18
N GLU A 508 -28.29 31.26 2.51
CA GLU A 508 -28.75 31.01 3.86
C GLU A 508 -27.58 30.67 4.78
N MET A 509 -26.64 29.84 4.30
CA MET A 509 -25.40 29.52 5.01
C MET A 509 -24.57 30.78 5.26
N GLN A 510 -24.46 31.67 4.26
CA GLN A 510 -23.78 32.97 4.42
C GLN A 510 -24.41 33.81 5.53
N ARG A 511 -25.75 33.85 5.62
CA ARG A 511 -26.45 34.59 6.70
C ARG A 511 -26.11 34.02 8.07
N VAL A 512 -26.08 32.70 8.22
CA VAL A 512 -25.69 32.04 9.48
C VAL A 512 -24.26 32.39 9.85
N ILE A 513 -23.32 32.30 8.90
CA ILE A 513 -21.90 32.66 9.12
C ILE A 513 -21.79 34.14 9.56
N MET A 514 -22.47 35.06 8.86
CA MET A 514 -22.46 36.50 9.15
C MET A 514 -23.02 36.83 10.53
N ASN A 515 -23.99 36.04 11.00
CA ASN A 515 -24.61 36.21 12.32
C ASN A 515 -23.85 35.45 13.43
N HIS A 516 -22.63 34.99 13.17
CA HIS A 516 -21.84 34.20 14.12
C HIS A 516 -22.55 32.93 14.61
N GLY A 517 -23.30 32.26 13.71
CA GLY A 517 -23.97 30.99 14.01
C GLY A 517 -23.03 29.95 14.55
N THR A 518 -23.53 29.13 15.45
CA THR A 518 -22.79 28.00 16.02
C THR A 518 -22.62 26.87 15.00
N GLU A 519 -21.75 25.90 15.29
CA GLU A 519 -21.61 24.71 14.46
C GLU A 519 -22.93 23.95 14.28
N VAL A 520 -23.81 23.97 15.31
CA VAL A 520 -25.15 23.37 15.25
C VAL A 520 -26.02 24.11 14.25
N ASP A 521 -26.04 25.46 14.28
CA ASP A 521 -26.81 26.25 13.34
C ASP A 521 -26.37 26.02 11.89
N ILE A 522 -25.07 25.89 11.68
CA ILE A 522 -24.46 25.55 10.37
C ILE A 522 -24.91 24.17 9.92
N MET A 523 -24.86 23.16 10.81
CA MET A 523 -25.31 21.80 10.51
C MET A 523 -26.78 21.74 10.15
N ASP A 524 -27.65 22.48 10.91
CA ASP A 524 -29.07 22.50 10.65
C ASP A 524 -29.40 23.06 9.25
N VAL A 525 -28.71 24.11 8.83
CA VAL A 525 -28.88 24.66 7.48
C VAL A 525 -28.36 23.67 6.45
N ALA A 526 -27.15 23.09 6.65
CA ALA A 526 -26.57 22.15 5.74
C ALA A 526 -27.46 20.92 5.51
N TYR A 527 -28.05 20.36 6.58
CA TYR A 527 -28.98 19.22 6.47
C TYR A 527 -30.28 19.58 5.77
N LYS A 528 -30.84 20.78 6.05
CA LYS A 528 -32.03 21.28 5.33
C LYS A 528 -31.79 21.43 3.83
N GLU A 529 -30.57 21.77 3.45
CA GLU A 529 -30.14 21.87 2.05
C GLU A 529 -29.72 20.53 1.42
N GLY A 530 -29.87 19.43 2.16
CA GLY A 530 -29.63 18.07 1.66
C GLY A 530 -28.19 17.60 1.76
N MET A 531 -27.37 18.24 2.60
CA MET A 531 -26.03 17.71 2.88
C MET A 531 -26.13 16.30 3.47
N VAL A 532 -25.25 15.45 2.99
CA VAL A 532 -25.08 14.08 3.48
C VAL A 532 -23.76 14.05 4.24
N ASP A 533 -23.79 13.72 5.53
CA ASP A 533 -22.61 13.60 6.36
C ASP A 533 -21.75 12.39 5.99
N LEU A 534 -20.53 12.31 6.57
CA LEU A 534 -19.58 11.24 6.28
C LEU A 534 -20.13 9.86 6.62
N ARG A 535 -20.88 9.74 7.75
CA ARG A 535 -21.48 8.47 8.16
C ARG A 535 -22.54 8.03 7.17
N ARG A 536 -23.44 8.91 6.83
CA ARG A 536 -24.49 8.66 5.84
C ARG A 536 -23.92 8.33 4.46
N SER A 537 -22.88 9.04 4.02
CA SER A 537 -22.12 8.73 2.79
C SER A 537 -21.52 7.33 2.86
N GLY A 538 -20.98 6.91 4.00
CA GLY A 538 -20.48 5.57 4.23
C GLY A 538 -21.58 4.50 4.16
N LEU A 539 -22.76 4.74 4.74
CA LEU A 539 -23.89 3.82 4.69
C LEU A 539 -24.41 3.61 3.26
N LEU A 540 -24.37 4.65 2.43
CA LEU A 540 -24.67 4.52 0.99
C LEU A 540 -23.69 3.53 0.32
N LYS A 541 -22.40 3.55 0.67
CA LYS A 541 -21.40 2.59 0.18
C LYS A 541 -21.63 1.17 0.70
N VAL A 542 -22.17 1.01 1.91
CA VAL A 542 -22.59 -0.30 2.42
C VAL A 542 -23.75 -0.86 1.59
N MET A 543 -24.76 -0.06 1.31
CA MET A 543 -25.90 -0.48 0.46
C MET A 543 -25.48 -0.84 -0.96
N GLN A 544 -24.46 -0.18 -1.49
CA GLN A 544 -23.83 -0.51 -2.79
C GLN A 544 -22.93 -1.76 -2.73
N GLY A 545 -22.71 -2.35 -1.55
CA GLY A 545 -21.84 -3.50 -1.36
C GLY A 545 -20.35 -3.21 -1.61
N ILE A 546 -19.94 -1.95 -1.49
CA ILE A 546 -18.56 -1.46 -1.70
C ILE A 546 -17.72 -1.65 -0.44
N THR A 547 -18.28 -1.37 0.74
CA THR A 547 -17.62 -1.49 2.05
C THR A 547 -18.50 -2.25 3.04
N SER A 548 -17.99 -2.55 4.22
CA SER A 548 -18.76 -3.19 5.29
C SER A 548 -19.27 -2.16 6.31
N LEU A 549 -20.28 -2.54 7.06
CA LEU A 549 -20.84 -1.70 8.12
C LEU A 549 -19.82 -1.43 9.24
N GLU A 550 -19.01 -2.46 9.59
CA GLU A 550 -17.96 -2.33 10.58
C GLU A 550 -16.91 -1.29 10.17
N GLU A 551 -16.56 -1.26 8.88
CA GLU A 551 -15.58 -0.29 8.37
C GLU A 551 -16.11 1.13 8.43
N VAL A 552 -17.39 1.35 8.11
CA VAL A 552 -18.04 2.65 8.23
C VAL A 552 -18.08 3.08 9.70
N THR A 553 -18.52 2.21 10.59
CA THR A 553 -18.61 2.52 12.03
C THR A 553 -17.24 2.86 12.61
N ALA A 554 -16.17 2.13 12.22
CA ALA A 554 -14.83 2.38 12.73
C ALA A 554 -14.21 3.72 12.27
N ASN A 555 -14.65 4.28 11.13
CA ASN A 555 -14.01 5.44 10.49
C ASN A 555 -14.88 6.70 10.45
N THR A 556 -16.16 6.62 10.84
CA THR A 556 -17.11 7.73 10.79
C THR A 556 -17.83 7.98 12.13
N ASN A 557 -17.36 7.41 13.23
CA ASN A 557 -17.77 7.81 14.56
C ASN A 557 -17.02 9.09 14.92
N ASP A 558 -17.76 10.15 15.17
CA ASP A 558 -17.28 11.40 15.76
C ASP A 558 -17.23 11.29 17.29
#